data_64e9731e3a1468cdeb8b88866899176d
#
_entry.id   64e9731e3a1468cdeb8b88866899176d
#
_cell.length_a   1.000
_cell.length_b   1.000
_cell.length_c   1.000
_cell.angle_alpha   90.00
_cell.angle_beta   90.00
_cell.angle_gamma   90.00
#
_symmetry.space_group_name_H-M   'P 1'
#
loop_
_entity.id
_entity.type
_entity.pdbx_description
1 polymer ?
#
loop_
_entity_poly.entity_id
_entity_poly.type
_entity_poly.pdbx_seq_one_letter_code
_entity_poly.pdbx_strand_id
1 'polypeptide(L)'
;MIQNIIFDMGGVIVDVHREEAIRQFKAIGVADADLLIHASNHRGLFLAFENGDIDSETFRRQLSAHAGKDIPMDDVVKAWKSMISQPPLNKLDFLLELRTTYKLYLLSNNNPILIEWARTSDFSEAGLPITHYFDKLYISYEMKCTKPGRLIFEKMIQDSGINPSETLFIEDGEHNIATAKELGFYLYHAVNGEDWRDAITAILR
;
A
#
# COMPACT_ATOMS: atom_id res chain seq x y z
N MET A 1 -3.46 24.57 -9.75
CA MET A 1 -2.06 24.32 -9.29
C MET A 1 -2.10 23.19 -8.27
N ILE A 2 -1.19 22.22 -8.35
CA ILE A 2 -1.14 21.09 -7.38
C ILE A 2 -0.80 21.63 -6.00
N GLN A 3 -1.52 21.20 -4.99
CA GLN A 3 -1.32 21.52 -3.57
C GLN A 3 -1.07 20.26 -2.74
N ASN A 4 -1.60 19.12 -3.20
CA ASN A 4 -1.54 17.85 -2.48
C ASN A 4 -0.98 16.75 -3.37
N ILE A 5 -0.28 15.79 -2.79
CA ILE A 5 0.20 14.61 -3.50
C ILE A 5 -0.19 13.38 -2.68
N ILE A 6 -0.82 12.42 -3.34
CA ILE A 6 -1.16 11.11 -2.77
C ILE A 6 -0.24 10.07 -3.40
N PHE A 7 0.32 9.21 -2.58
CA PHE A 7 1.14 8.08 -3.02
C PHE A 7 0.45 6.76 -2.64
N ASP A 8 0.48 5.78 -3.53
CA ASP A 8 0.35 4.39 -3.07
C ASP A 8 1.66 3.94 -2.39
N MET A 9 1.59 2.84 -1.66
CA MET A 9 2.76 2.25 -1.00
C MET A 9 3.45 1.22 -1.90
N GLY A 10 2.75 0.15 -2.25
CA GLY A 10 3.29 -0.94 -3.05
C GLY A 10 3.46 -0.55 -4.51
N GLY A 11 4.59 -0.90 -5.13
CA GLY A 11 4.89 -0.52 -6.51
C GLY A 11 5.25 0.96 -6.71
N VAL A 12 5.10 1.80 -5.67
CA VAL A 12 5.41 3.24 -5.72
C VAL A 12 6.52 3.59 -4.72
N ILE A 13 6.25 3.46 -3.42
CA ILE A 13 7.26 3.74 -2.36
C ILE A 13 8.18 2.54 -2.16
N VAL A 14 7.62 1.34 -2.10
CA VAL A 14 8.35 0.06 -1.97
C VAL A 14 8.10 -0.82 -3.19
N ASP A 15 9.11 -1.59 -3.59
CA ASP A 15 8.93 -2.56 -4.67
C ASP A 15 8.13 -3.77 -4.17
N VAL A 16 7.25 -4.28 -5.02
CA VAL A 16 6.40 -5.45 -4.73
C VAL A 16 6.96 -6.71 -5.38
N HIS A 17 7.19 -7.73 -4.57
CA HIS A 17 7.71 -9.05 -4.95
C HIS A 17 6.62 -10.12 -4.79
N ARG A 18 5.53 -10.00 -5.52
CA ARG A 18 4.34 -10.87 -5.41
C ARG A 18 4.69 -12.36 -5.49
N GLU A 19 5.56 -12.76 -6.43
CA GLU A 19 5.93 -14.16 -6.62
C GLU A 19 6.72 -14.72 -5.43
N GLU A 20 7.49 -13.88 -4.73
CA GLU A 20 8.16 -14.25 -3.49
C GLU A 20 7.15 -14.54 -2.39
N ALA A 21 6.16 -13.65 -2.20
CA ALA A 21 5.10 -13.87 -1.21
C ALA A 21 4.33 -15.16 -1.50
N ILE A 22 3.94 -15.42 -2.76
CA ILE A 22 3.28 -16.66 -3.16
C ILE A 22 4.14 -17.88 -2.79
N ARG A 23 5.45 -17.82 -3.07
CA ARG A 23 6.37 -18.90 -2.73
C ARG A 23 6.43 -19.14 -1.22
N GLN A 24 6.51 -18.09 -0.42
CA GLN A 24 6.56 -18.18 1.04
C GLN A 24 5.25 -18.70 1.62
N PHE A 25 4.09 -18.23 1.15
CA PHE A 25 2.80 -18.74 1.57
C PHE A 25 2.61 -20.23 1.18
N LYS A 26 3.06 -20.65 -0.01
CA LYS A 26 3.06 -22.07 -0.39
C LYS A 26 3.99 -22.89 0.51
N ALA A 27 5.16 -22.40 0.86
CA ALA A 27 6.11 -23.08 1.74
C ALA A 27 5.54 -23.32 3.16
N ILE A 28 4.72 -22.40 3.66
CA ILE A 28 4.04 -22.58 4.96
C ILE A 28 2.70 -23.35 4.84
N GLY A 29 2.35 -23.86 3.66
CA GLY A 29 1.25 -24.82 3.46
C GLY A 29 0.01 -24.28 2.76
N VAL A 30 0.01 -23.04 2.30
CA VAL A 30 -1.09 -22.44 1.53
C VAL A 30 -0.90 -22.78 0.05
N ALA A 31 -1.36 -23.95 -0.37
CA ALA A 31 -1.05 -24.53 -1.69
C ALA A 31 -1.57 -23.67 -2.85
N ASP A 32 -2.67 -22.98 -2.67
CA ASP A 32 -3.36 -22.13 -3.66
C ASP A 32 -3.09 -20.62 -3.45
N ALA A 33 -1.96 -20.26 -2.83
CA ALA A 33 -1.59 -18.87 -2.57
C ALA A 33 -1.59 -18.00 -3.85
N ASP A 34 -1.30 -18.56 -5.01
CA ASP A 34 -1.35 -17.87 -6.31
C ASP A 34 -2.77 -17.49 -6.75
N LEU A 35 -3.78 -18.20 -6.27
CA LEU A 35 -5.18 -17.85 -6.50
C LEU A 35 -5.71 -16.78 -5.54
N LEU A 36 -5.11 -16.70 -4.34
CA LEU A 36 -5.51 -15.78 -3.27
C LEU A 36 -4.77 -14.45 -3.34
N ILE A 37 -3.49 -14.46 -3.70
CA ILE A 37 -2.64 -13.29 -3.85
C ILE A 37 -2.65 -12.84 -5.31
N HIS A 38 -3.57 -11.95 -5.66
CA HIS A 38 -3.72 -11.47 -7.03
C HIS A 38 -3.02 -10.11 -7.23
N ALA A 39 -2.54 -9.84 -8.45
CA ALA A 39 -1.80 -8.62 -8.77
C ALA A 39 -2.62 -7.33 -8.57
N SER A 40 -3.91 -7.36 -8.89
CA SER A 40 -4.76 -6.16 -8.84
C SER A 40 -5.65 -6.11 -7.60
N ASN A 41 -6.00 -7.25 -7.02
CA ASN A 41 -6.85 -7.33 -5.84
C ASN A 41 -6.79 -8.74 -5.25
N HIS A 42 -6.49 -8.86 -3.99
CA HIS A 42 -6.51 -10.14 -3.30
C HIS A 42 -7.92 -10.73 -3.24
N ARG A 43 -8.03 -12.02 -2.93
CA ARG A 43 -9.31 -12.74 -2.86
C ARG A 43 -9.49 -13.47 -1.53
N GLY A 44 -10.74 -13.79 -1.23
CA GLY A 44 -11.09 -14.58 -0.05
C GLY A 44 -10.50 -14.00 1.23
N LEU A 45 -9.78 -14.83 1.97
CA LEU A 45 -9.18 -14.50 3.26
C LEU A 45 -8.21 -13.30 3.20
N PHE A 46 -7.43 -13.18 2.12
CA PHE A 46 -6.46 -12.09 1.94
C PHE A 46 -7.17 -10.75 1.73
N LEU A 47 -8.23 -10.73 0.91
CA LEU A 47 -9.04 -9.51 0.73
C LEU A 47 -9.75 -9.11 2.02
N ALA A 48 -10.33 -10.06 2.76
CA ALA A 48 -10.98 -9.79 4.04
C ALA A 48 -10.01 -9.16 5.06
N PHE A 49 -8.75 -9.57 5.03
CA PHE A 49 -7.70 -9.02 5.88
C PHE A 49 -7.30 -7.59 5.48
N GLU A 50 -7.14 -7.31 4.19
CA GLU A 50 -6.86 -5.96 3.68
C GLU A 50 -8.05 -5.01 3.80
N ASN A 51 -9.27 -5.54 3.74
CA ASN A 51 -10.48 -4.76 3.99
C ASN A 51 -10.72 -4.49 5.49
N GLY A 52 -9.96 -5.18 6.35
CA GLY A 52 -10.08 -5.08 7.80
C GLY A 52 -11.31 -5.76 8.38
N ASP A 53 -11.90 -6.71 7.66
CA ASP A 53 -13.04 -7.51 8.13
C ASP A 53 -12.63 -8.50 9.21
N ILE A 54 -11.34 -8.86 9.22
CA ILE A 54 -10.71 -9.76 10.19
C ILE A 54 -9.38 -9.15 10.70
N ASP A 55 -9.02 -9.49 11.93
CA ASP A 55 -7.74 -9.15 12.54
C ASP A 55 -6.62 -10.16 12.21
N SER A 56 -5.38 -9.85 12.60
CA SER A 56 -4.20 -10.67 12.30
C SER A 56 -4.30 -12.09 12.89
N GLU A 57 -4.85 -12.24 14.09
CA GLU A 57 -4.99 -13.57 14.71
C GLU A 57 -6.10 -14.38 14.04
N THR A 58 -7.19 -13.75 13.67
CA THR A 58 -8.26 -14.40 12.91
C THR A 58 -7.76 -14.81 11.52
N PHE A 59 -6.98 -13.95 10.86
CA PHE A 59 -6.31 -14.27 9.59
C PHE A 59 -5.42 -15.52 9.75
N ARG A 60 -4.50 -15.54 10.73
CA ARG A 60 -3.62 -16.66 11.01
C ARG A 60 -4.41 -17.96 11.24
N ARG A 61 -5.44 -17.90 12.08
CA ARG A 61 -6.29 -19.07 12.42
C ARG A 61 -7.01 -19.63 11.20
N GLN A 62 -7.60 -18.75 10.37
CA GLN A 62 -8.30 -19.17 9.17
C GLN A 62 -7.32 -19.70 8.11
N LEU A 63 -6.13 -19.08 8.01
CA LEU A 63 -5.05 -19.56 7.14
C LEU A 63 -4.57 -20.95 7.56
N SER A 64 -4.40 -21.19 8.87
CA SER A 64 -4.04 -22.50 9.43
C SER A 64 -5.11 -23.56 9.12
N ALA A 65 -6.39 -23.22 9.29
CA ALA A 65 -7.50 -24.11 8.95
C ALA A 65 -7.52 -24.43 7.45
N HIS A 66 -7.29 -23.41 6.58
CA HIS A 66 -7.21 -23.59 5.13
C HIS A 66 -6.04 -24.49 4.71
N ALA A 67 -4.88 -24.34 5.34
CA ALA A 67 -3.69 -25.16 5.10
C ALA A 67 -3.76 -26.58 5.73
N GLY A 68 -4.74 -26.84 6.59
CA GLY A 68 -4.88 -28.12 7.30
C GLY A 68 -3.78 -28.37 8.36
N LYS A 69 -3.08 -27.33 8.81
CA LYS A 69 -2.03 -27.39 9.84
C LYS A 69 -1.92 -26.08 10.59
N ASP A 70 -1.40 -26.12 11.82
CA ASP A 70 -1.11 -24.88 12.55
C ASP A 70 0.07 -24.14 11.89
N ILE A 71 -0.13 -22.83 11.63
CA ILE A 71 0.88 -21.92 11.06
C ILE A 71 1.20 -20.87 12.14
N PRO A 72 2.46 -20.80 12.61
CA PRO A 72 2.89 -19.78 13.56
C PRO A 72 2.72 -18.36 13.00
N MET A 73 2.41 -17.40 13.86
CA MET A 73 2.30 -15.99 13.44
C MET A 73 3.59 -15.47 12.81
N ASP A 74 4.75 -15.84 13.31
CA ASP A 74 6.04 -15.44 12.77
C ASP A 74 6.24 -15.87 11.31
N ASP A 75 5.75 -17.05 10.94
CA ASP A 75 5.78 -17.55 9.56
C ASP A 75 4.84 -16.72 8.65
N VAL A 76 3.66 -16.36 9.17
CA VAL A 76 2.72 -15.47 8.46
C VAL A 76 3.32 -14.08 8.24
N VAL A 77 3.93 -13.50 9.28
CA VAL A 77 4.62 -12.20 9.21
C VAL A 77 5.76 -12.25 8.19
N LYS A 78 6.57 -13.31 8.23
CA LYS A 78 7.68 -13.50 7.29
C LYS A 78 7.18 -13.61 5.85
N ALA A 79 6.09 -14.36 5.61
CA ALA A 79 5.50 -14.51 4.29
C ALA A 79 4.95 -13.16 3.76
N TRP A 80 4.25 -12.37 4.58
CA TRP A 80 3.81 -11.04 4.19
C TRP A 80 4.98 -10.09 3.93
N LYS A 81 5.99 -10.05 4.81
CA LYS A 81 7.15 -9.15 4.65
C LYS A 81 7.99 -9.49 3.42
N SER A 82 7.95 -10.72 2.93
CA SER A 82 8.64 -11.09 1.68
C SER A 82 8.01 -10.46 0.43
N MET A 83 6.79 -9.92 0.53
CA MET A 83 6.11 -9.25 -0.58
C MET A 83 6.72 -7.90 -0.94
N ILE A 84 7.42 -7.24 -0.01
CA ILE A 84 7.90 -5.88 -0.19
C ILE A 84 9.40 -5.76 0.11
N SER A 85 10.07 -4.85 -0.59
CA SER A 85 11.43 -4.42 -0.25
C SER A 85 11.41 -3.30 0.80
N GLN A 86 12.59 -2.97 1.35
CA GLN A 86 12.75 -1.69 2.02
C GLN A 86 12.64 -0.54 0.99
N PRO A 87 12.05 0.60 1.38
CA PRO A 87 11.97 1.76 0.49
C PRO A 87 13.37 2.33 0.21
N PRO A 88 13.70 2.67 -1.06
CA PRO A 88 14.94 3.33 -1.39
C PRO A 88 15.07 4.69 -0.68
N LEU A 89 16.21 4.97 -0.04
CA LEU A 89 16.43 6.22 0.70
C LEU A 89 16.22 7.46 -0.16
N ASN A 90 16.65 7.43 -1.41
CA ASN A 90 16.47 8.55 -2.33
C ASN A 90 15.00 8.90 -2.61
N LYS A 91 14.09 7.91 -2.63
CA LYS A 91 12.65 8.18 -2.70
C LYS A 91 12.15 8.83 -1.40
N LEU A 92 12.60 8.33 -0.25
CA LEU A 92 12.21 8.87 1.06
C LEU A 92 12.70 10.31 1.27
N ASP A 93 13.93 10.61 0.90
CA ASP A 93 14.50 11.97 0.96
C ASP A 93 13.69 12.92 0.07
N PHE A 94 13.32 12.48 -1.13
CA PHE A 94 12.49 13.27 -2.04
C PHE A 94 11.07 13.52 -1.47
N LEU A 95 10.49 12.60 -0.73
CA LEU A 95 9.23 12.85 0.00
C LEU A 95 9.40 13.99 1.02
N LEU A 96 10.52 14.03 1.75
CA LEU A 96 10.79 15.12 2.71
C LEU A 96 10.97 16.46 2.00
N GLU A 97 11.62 16.50 0.84
CA GLU A 97 11.71 17.70 0.00
C GLU A 97 10.31 18.17 -0.44
N LEU A 98 9.47 17.27 -0.97
CA LEU A 98 8.11 17.60 -1.39
C LEU A 98 7.25 18.13 -0.25
N ARG A 99 7.39 17.60 0.98
CA ARG A 99 6.65 18.07 2.16
C ARG A 99 6.91 19.52 2.53
N THR A 100 7.98 20.12 2.07
CA THR A 100 8.24 21.55 2.29
C THR A 100 7.26 22.46 1.55
N THR A 101 6.61 21.94 0.49
CA THR A 101 5.75 22.72 -0.40
C THR A 101 4.33 22.12 -0.49
N TYR A 102 4.20 20.80 -0.46
CA TYR A 102 2.96 20.07 -0.68
C TYR A 102 2.51 19.32 0.57
N LYS A 103 1.21 19.07 0.69
CA LYS A 103 0.69 18.08 1.64
C LYS A 103 0.83 16.69 1.04
N LEU A 104 1.44 15.77 1.78
CA LEU A 104 1.66 14.40 1.34
C LEU A 104 0.76 13.42 2.08
N TYR A 105 0.08 12.59 1.33
CA TYR A 105 -0.80 11.55 1.83
C TYR A 105 -0.40 10.18 1.29
N LEU A 106 -0.62 9.15 2.08
CA LEU A 106 -0.56 7.76 1.61
C LEU A 106 -1.98 7.20 1.49
N LEU A 107 -2.31 6.56 0.36
CA LEU A 107 -3.57 5.83 0.17
C LEU A 107 -3.27 4.42 -0.33
N SER A 108 -3.32 3.43 0.57
CA SER A 108 -2.82 2.09 0.28
C SER A 108 -3.81 0.98 0.67
N ASN A 109 -3.99 0.00 -0.24
CA ASN A 109 -4.57 -1.28 0.13
C ASN A 109 -3.49 -2.07 0.87
N ASN A 110 -3.73 -2.34 2.15
CA ASN A 110 -2.73 -3.00 2.97
C ASN A 110 -3.36 -3.66 4.21
N ASN A 111 -2.57 -4.44 4.93
CA ASN A 111 -3.01 -5.20 6.10
C ASN A 111 -2.26 -4.77 7.38
N PRO A 112 -2.77 -5.12 8.57
CA PRO A 112 -2.15 -4.73 9.83
C PRO A 112 -0.68 -5.16 9.96
N ILE A 113 -0.31 -6.36 9.50
CA ILE A 113 1.06 -6.90 9.64
C ILE A 113 2.09 -5.98 8.97
N LEU A 114 1.84 -5.58 7.72
CA LEU A 114 2.78 -4.73 6.97
C LEU A 114 2.76 -3.28 7.48
N ILE A 115 1.60 -2.76 7.84
CA ILE A 115 1.50 -1.37 8.33
C ILE A 115 2.05 -1.22 9.75
N GLU A 116 1.87 -2.19 10.64
CA GLU A 116 2.51 -2.18 11.95
C GLU A 116 4.04 -2.17 11.82
N TRP A 117 4.61 -2.99 10.93
CA TRP A 117 6.03 -2.92 10.62
C TRP A 117 6.43 -1.55 10.05
N ALA A 118 5.68 -1.02 9.08
CA ALA A 118 6.01 0.26 8.46
C ALA A 118 5.94 1.45 9.45
N ARG A 119 5.20 1.31 10.53
CA ARG A 119 5.12 2.30 11.62
C ARG A 119 6.26 2.20 12.64
N THR A 120 7.19 1.27 12.47
CA THR A 120 8.40 1.15 13.29
C THR A 120 9.61 1.80 12.63
N SER A 121 10.72 1.92 13.38
CA SER A 121 12.02 2.37 12.87
C SER A 121 12.60 1.45 11.79
N ASP A 122 12.12 0.21 11.69
CA ASP A 122 12.61 -0.78 10.72
C ASP A 122 12.12 -0.52 9.28
N PHE A 123 11.20 0.42 9.10
CA PHE A 123 10.66 0.77 7.78
C PHE A 123 11.73 1.31 6.84
N SER A 124 12.64 2.13 7.34
CA SER A 124 13.68 2.74 6.51
C SER A 124 15.09 2.53 7.07
N GLU A 125 16.11 2.53 6.21
CA GLU A 125 17.52 2.51 6.63
C GLU A 125 17.90 3.74 7.47
N ALA A 126 17.16 4.83 7.35
CA ALA A 126 17.32 6.02 8.20
C ALA A 126 16.76 5.83 9.62
N GLY A 127 16.17 4.68 9.95
CA GLY A 127 15.55 4.42 11.26
C GLY A 127 14.28 5.23 11.52
N LEU A 128 13.57 5.64 10.48
CA LEU A 128 12.36 6.46 10.57
C LEU A 128 11.13 5.69 10.08
N PRO A 129 10.00 5.77 10.80
CA PRO A 129 8.76 5.11 10.42
C PRO A 129 8.10 5.80 9.22
N ILE A 130 7.20 5.10 8.51
CA ILE A 130 6.44 5.64 7.38
C ILE A 130 5.69 6.94 7.74
N THR A 131 5.22 7.07 8.97
CA THR A 131 4.52 8.26 9.47
C THR A 131 5.38 9.53 9.48
N HIS A 132 6.71 9.38 9.40
CA HIS A 132 7.61 10.53 9.31
C HIS A 132 7.53 11.23 7.95
N TYR A 133 7.18 10.50 6.89
CA TYR A 133 7.23 10.96 5.51
C TYR A 133 5.91 11.54 4.99
N PHE A 134 4.78 11.31 5.68
CA PHE A 134 3.44 11.72 5.26
C PHE A 134 2.73 12.53 6.33
N ASP A 135 1.85 13.43 5.90
CA ASP A 135 0.98 14.18 6.80
C ASP A 135 -0.13 13.27 7.36
N LYS A 136 -0.64 12.34 6.55
CA LYS A 136 -1.63 11.33 6.98
C LYS A 136 -1.57 10.08 6.11
N LEU A 137 -1.84 8.93 6.74
CA LEU A 137 -1.97 7.63 6.08
C LEU A 137 -3.45 7.25 6.02
N TYR A 138 -3.90 6.81 4.85
CA TYR A 138 -5.21 6.24 4.60
C TYR A 138 -5.03 4.79 4.18
N ILE A 139 -5.34 3.87 5.08
CA ILE A 139 -5.07 2.45 4.91
C ILE A 139 -6.38 1.68 4.83
N SER A 140 -6.52 0.81 3.85
CA SER A 140 -7.76 0.10 3.56
C SER A 140 -8.36 -0.62 4.77
N TYR A 141 -7.56 -1.37 5.54
CA TYR A 141 -8.09 -2.11 6.69
C TYR A 141 -8.60 -1.20 7.82
N GLU A 142 -8.04 0.01 7.98
CA GLU A 142 -8.50 1.02 8.94
C GLU A 142 -9.79 1.70 8.44
N MET A 143 -9.87 1.94 7.12
CA MET A 143 -11.01 2.58 6.46
C MET A 143 -12.18 1.64 6.16
N LYS A 144 -11.98 0.30 6.29
CA LYS A 144 -12.97 -0.73 5.96
C LYS A 144 -13.46 -0.65 4.52
N CYS A 145 -12.57 -0.37 3.60
CA CYS A 145 -12.81 -0.35 2.16
C CYS A 145 -11.49 -0.30 1.40
N THR A 146 -11.46 -0.86 0.18
CA THR A 146 -10.26 -1.00 -0.66
C THR A 146 -10.40 -0.24 -1.97
N LYS A 147 -9.27 0.21 -2.53
CA LYS A 147 -9.15 0.56 -3.95
C LYS A 147 -9.41 -0.72 -4.79
N PRO A 148 -9.99 -0.65 -5.99
CA PRO A 148 -10.43 0.53 -6.73
C PRO A 148 -11.84 1.02 -6.34
N GLY A 149 -12.43 0.53 -5.25
CA GLY A 149 -13.74 0.99 -4.80
C GLY A 149 -13.76 2.50 -4.57
N ARG A 150 -14.78 3.18 -5.12
CA ARG A 150 -14.92 4.64 -5.04
C ARG A 150 -14.97 5.15 -3.59
N LEU A 151 -15.52 4.35 -2.68
CA LEU A 151 -15.75 4.70 -1.28
C LEU A 151 -14.47 5.10 -0.53
N ILE A 152 -13.32 4.42 -0.79
CA ILE A 152 -12.06 4.74 -0.10
C ILE A 152 -11.56 6.13 -0.46
N PHE A 153 -11.68 6.51 -1.74
CA PHE A 153 -11.32 7.84 -2.22
C PHE A 153 -12.26 8.92 -1.64
N GLU A 154 -13.55 8.68 -1.64
CA GLU A 154 -14.55 9.62 -1.10
C GLU A 154 -14.36 9.86 0.40
N LYS A 155 -14.11 8.80 1.18
CA LYS A 155 -13.76 8.93 2.60
C LYS A 155 -12.48 9.74 2.81
N MET A 156 -11.44 9.48 2.01
CA MET A 156 -10.19 10.23 2.07
C MET A 156 -10.40 11.70 1.74
N ILE A 157 -11.12 12.02 0.65
CA ILE A 157 -11.43 13.39 0.24
C ILE A 157 -12.20 14.12 1.34
N GLN A 158 -13.22 13.47 1.91
CA GLN A 158 -14.04 14.06 2.98
C GLN A 158 -13.22 14.35 4.23
N ASP A 159 -12.35 13.43 4.64
CA ASP A 159 -11.57 13.55 5.88
C ASP A 159 -10.39 14.51 5.74
N SER A 160 -9.72 14.53 4.59
CA SER A 160 -8.56 15.41 4.33
C SER A 160 -8.97 16.82 3.89
N GLY A 161 -10.17 16.98 3.32
CA GLY A 161 -10.61 18.23 2.71
C GLY A 161 -9.91 18.60 1.41
N ILE A 162 -9.18 17.67 0.79
CA ILE A 162 -8.47 17.92 -0.46
C ILE A 162 -9.43 18.12 -1.63
N ASN A 163 -9.00 18.94 -2.62
CA ASN A 163 -9.66 19.05 -3.90
C ASN A 163 -8.97 18.14 -4.92
N PRO A 164 -9.66 17.14 -5.51
CA PRO A 164 -9.05 16.25 -6.51
C PRO A 164 -8.38 17.02 -7.67
N SER A 165 -8.99 18.13 -8.15
CA SER A 165 -8.43 18.96 -9.23
C SER A 165 -7.17 19.76 -8.83
N GLU A 166 -6.72 19.68 -7.59
CA GLU A 166 -5.48 20.26 -7.06
C GLU A 166 -4.58 19.19 -6.42
N THR A 167 -4.85 17.91 -6.72
CA THR A 167 -4.18 16.77 -6.11
C THR A 167 -3.62 15.83 -7.17
N LEU A 168 -2.33 15.52 -7.07
CA LEU A 168 -1.66 14.49 -7.87
C LEU A 168 -1.72 13.15 -7.13
N PHE A 169 -2.19 12.11 -7.80
CA PHE A 169 -2.17 10.73 -7.29
C PHE A 169 -1.17 9.88 -8.09
N ILE A 170 -0.24 9.25 -7.37
CA ILE A 170 0.84 8.40 -7.89
C ILE A 170 0.50 6.96 -7.52
N GLU A 171 0.28 6.11 -8.52
CA GLU A 171 -0.32 4.78 -8.35
C GLU A 171 0.17 3.85 -9.47
N ASP A 172 0.37 2.56 -9.20
CA ASP A 172 0.76 1.55 -10.18
C ASP A 172 -0.41 0.70 -10.70
N GLY A 173 -1.53 0.67 -10.00
CA GLY A 173 -2.72 -0.12 -10.33
C GLY A 173 -3.65 0.56 -11.35
N GLU A 174 -3.79 0.01 -12.57
CA GLU A 174 -4.65 0.57 -13.63
C GLU A 174 -6.09 0.83 -13.20
N HIS A 175 -6.70 -0.08 -12.42
CA HIS A 175 -8.07 0.07 -11.95
C HIS A 175 -8.20 1.21 -10.91
N ASN A 176 -7.18 1.40 -10.08
CA ASN A 176 -7.14 2.50 -9.11
C ASN A 176 -7.01 3.84 -9.84
N ILE A 177 -6.14 3.90 -10.85
CA ILE A 177 -5.97 5.05 -11.76
C ILE A 177 -7.29 5.40 -12.44
N ALA A 178 -8.03 4.40 -12.96
CA ALA A 178 -9.31 4.63 -13.62
C ALA A 178 -10.32 5.31 -12.69
N THR A 179 -10.48 4.80 -11.46
CA THR A 179 -11.39 5.39 -10.46
C THR A 179 -10.95 6.81 -10.05
N ALA A 180 -9.65 7.02 -9.84
CA ALA A 180 -9.14 8.34 -9.47
C ALA A 180 -9.32 9.37 -10.60
N LYS A 181 -9.21 8.94 -11.87
CA LYS A 181 -9.49 9.77 -13.04
C LYS A 181 -10.93 10.26 -13.08
N GLU A 182 -11.88 9.36 -12.80
CA GLU A 182 -13.33 9.71 -12.74
C GLU A 182 -13.62 10.72 -11.62
N LEU A 183 -12.81 10.72 -10.55
CA LEU A 183 -12.92 11.66 -9.44
C LEU A 183 -12.22 13.00 -9.70
N GLY A 184 -11.49 13.14 -10.81
CA GLY A 184 -10.87 14.37 -11.24
C GLY A 184 -9.47 14.63 -10.69
N PHE A 185 -8.77 13.60 -10.20
CA PHE A 185 -7.36 13.71 -9.80
C PHE A 185 -6.44 13.91 -10.99
N TYR A 186 -5.33 14.65 -10.79
CA TYR A 186 -4.16 14.50 -11.63
C TYR A 186 -3.49 13.17 -11.33
N LEU A 187 -2.92 12.53 -12.36
CA LEU A 187 -2.46 11.14 -12.24
C LEU A 187 -1.04 10.98 -12.75
N TYR A 188 -0.26 10.19 -12.03
CA TYR A 188 0.95 9.59 -12.53
C TYR A 188 0.86 8.07 -12.37
N HIS A 189 0.92 7.34 -13.48
CA HIS A 189 0.92 5.88 -13.49
C HIS A 189 2.36 5.38 -13.35
N ALA A 190 2.72 5.01 -12.14
CA ALA A 190 4.03 4.49 -11.79
C ALA A 190 4.19 3.03 -12.25
N VAL A 191 5.43 2.60 -12.44
CA VAL A 191 5.78 1.20 -12.68
C VAL A 191 6.54 0.67 -11.47
N ASN A 192 6.20 -0.54 -11.01
CA ASN A 192 6.89 -1.17 -9.88
C ASN A 192 8.41 -1.22 -10.12
N GLY A 193 9.18 -0.72 -9.16
CA GLY A 193 10.64 -0.58 -9.24
C GLY A 193 11.14 0.67 -9.97
N GLU A 194 10.25 1.52 -10.48
CA GLU A 194 10.61 2.76 -11.16
C GLU A 194 11.14 3.82 -10.19
N ASP A 195 12.10 4.61 -10.65
CA ASP A 195 12.47 5.88 -10.03
C ASP A 195 11.67 7.04 -10.66
N TRP A 196 10.53 7.35 -10.09
CA TRP A 196 9.57 8.32 -10.59
C TRP A 196 9.89 9.79 -10.25
N ARG A 197 10.98 10.07 -9.52
CA ARG A 197 11.28 11.40 -8.97
C ARG A 197 11.41 12.50 -10.03
N ASP A 198 12.11 12.22 -11.14
CA ASP A 198 12.29 13.19 -12.22
C ASP A 198 10.96 13.47 -12.94
N ALA A 199 10.13 12.45 -13.15
CA ALA A 199 8.81 12.59 -13.76
C ALA A 199 7.88 13.45 -12.89
N ILE A 200 7.85 13.19 -11.57
CA ILE A 200 7.06 14.01 -10.64
C ILE A 200 7.56 15.45 -10.59
N THR A 201 8.88 15.66 -10.57
CA THR A 201 9.46 17.01 -10.63
C THR A 201 9.01 17.76 -11.89
N ALA A 202 8.92 17.09 -13.03
CA ALA A 202 8.48 17.70 -14.29
C ALA A 202 6.98 18.06 -14.28
N ILE A 203 6.14 17.27 -13.63
CA ILE A 203 4.69 17.53 -13.49
C ILE A 203 4.40 18.72 -12.56
N LEU A 204 5.22 18.91 -11.53
CA LEU A 204 5.02 19.94 -10.49
C LEU A 204 5.55 21.34 -10.88
N ARG A 205 6.32 21.46 -11.98
CA ARG A 205 6.80 22.73 -12.55
C ARG A 205 5.73 23.44 -13.34
#